data_95891e5a2a7032909324b4dccf2ead0c
#
_entry.id   95891e5a2a7032909324b4dccf2ead0c
#
_cell.length_a   1.000
_cell.length_b   1.000
_cell.length_c   1.000
_cell.angle_alpha   90.00
_cell.angle_beta   90.00
_cell.angle_gamma   90.00
#
_symmetry.space_group_name_H-M   'P 1'
#
loop_
_entity.id
_entity.type
_entity.pdbx_description
1 polymer ?
#
loop_
_entity_poly.entity_id
_entity_poly.type
_entity_poly.pdbx_seq_one_letter_code
_entity_poly.pdbx_strand_id
1 'polypeptide(L)'
;MKKFVFWAMMTLRVVGLQSCDKDDDDRLQVSANLQEAFDTRYPNVSRVDWEQKGQFYEAEFADNGYENKAWFTPDGVWVMTEYDIPFAQLPQTVQDAFKTGAYASWRVDDVDKIEKTDASVIYVIEVESGEKEYELTYLEDGTLIREEAEWGEHTPVTPGQTSEVKELVKTKYPQAVILDIEEEKGGIEVEISDGGRQKEVYYKLADGVLSWMHTTYEIEEREYSTLPEGVRQALADLSGSGMEVDDVDFFETETGNYYRIEVEDRGADKYVYVAENGEMLQMKLKNYA
;
A
#
# COMPACT_ATOMS: atom_id res chain seq x y z
N MET A 1 -9.55 -24.03 9.35
CA MET A 1 -9.54 -23.18 10.57
C MET A 1 -8.26 -22.35 10.48
N LYS A 2 -8.37 -21.17 9.88
CA LYS A 2 -7.24 -20.24 9.70
C LYS A 2 -6.79 -19.77 11.08
N LYS A 3 -5.57 -20.11 11.48
CA LYS A 3 -4.92 -19.52 12.65
C LYS A 3 -4.19 -18.28 12.17
N PHE A 4 -4.88 -17.16 12.20
CA PHE A 4 -4.23 -15.87 12.08
C PHE A 4 -3.29 -15.70 13.27
N VAL A 5 -2.03 -15.52 12.99
CA VAL A 5 -1.05 -15.11 14.00
C VAL A 5 -1.19 -13.61 14.17
N PHE A 6 -2.06 -13.21 15.09
CA PHE A 6 -2.15 -11.85 15.56
C PHE A 6 -0.81 -11.43 16.17
N TRP A 7 -0.10 -10.57 15.50
CA TRP A 7 0.88 -9.71 16.15
C TRP A 7 0.12 -8.49 16.70
N ALA A 8 -0.54 -8.71 17.83
CA ALA A 8 -1.04 -7.61 18.63
C ALA A 8 0.16 -6.84 19.17
N MET A 9 0.45 -5.68 18.61
CA MET A 9 1.24 -4.67 19.30
C MET A 9 0.41 -4.15 20.45
N MET A 10 0.53 -4.86 21.56
CA MET A 10 -0.04 -4.49 22.83
C MET A 10 0.71 -3.24 23.32
N THR A 11 0.12 -2.08 23.11
CA THR A 11 0.57 -0.86 23.77
C THR A 11 0.38 -1.04 25.28
N LEU A 12 1.46 -1.45 25.93
CA LEU A 12 1.53 -1.52 27.38
C LEU A 12 1.51 -0.09 27.95
N ARG A 13 0.32 0.41 28.26
CA ARG A 13 0.20 1.61 29.08
C ARG A 13 0.70 1.29 30.49
N VAL A 14 1.98 1.52 30.71
CA VAL A 14 2.52 1.58 32.05
C VAL A 14 2.17 2.93 32.65
N VAL A 15 1.14 2.96 33.45
CA VAL A 15 0.91 4.06 34.39
C VAL A 15 1.94 3.90 35.52
N GLY A 16 3.05 4.60 35.39
CA GLY A 16 4.07 4.75 36.42
C GLY A 16 4.17 6.20 36.82
N LEU A 17 3.45 6.58 37.87
CA LEU A 17 3.72 7.84 38.58
C LEU A 17 5.06 7.73 39.25
N GLN A 18 6.05 8.47 38.73
CA GLN A 18 7.10 9.05 39.60
C GLN A 18 7.73 10.26 38.91
N SER A 19 7.46 11.39 39.53
CA SER A 19 8.14 12.67 39.37
C SER A 19 9.66 12.51 39.44
N CYS A 20 10.35 13.04 38.43
CA CYS A 20 11.59 13.80 38.60
C CYS A 20 11.92 14.55 37.31
N ASP A 21 12.00 15.86 37.44
CA ASP A 21 12.50 16.79 36.42
C ASP A 21 13.75 16.26 35.71
N LYS A 22 13.61 16.01 34.45
CA LYS A 22 14.64 16.21 33.43
C LYS A 22 13.88 16.56 32.16
N ASP A 23 13.93 17.81 31.80
CA ASP A 23 13.64 18.32 30.46
C ASP A 23 14.73 17.79 29.52
N ASP A 24 14.66 16.51 29.16
CA ASP A 24 15.36 15.99 28.00
C ASP A 24 14.32 16.01 26.87
N ASP A 25 14.42 17.03 26.05
CA ASP A 25 13.70 17.22 24.81
C ASP A 25 14.25 16.20 23.80
N ASP A 26 13.79 14.94 23.90
CA ASP A 26 14.15 13.83 22.98
C ASP A 26 13.53 14.01 21.58
N ARG A 27 13.05 15.21 21.25
CA ARG A 27 12.50 15.52 19.95
C ARG A 27 13.59 15.57 18.90
N LEU A 28 13.31 14.95 17.76
CA LEU A 28 14.19 15.00 16.61
C LEU A 28 14.39 16.47 16.18
N GLN A 29 15.65 16.92 16.20
CA GLN A 29 16.03 18.24 15.70
C GLN A 29 16.23 18.14 14.19
N VAL A 30 15.34 18.72 13.42
CA VAL A 30 15.42 18.76 11.95
C VAL A 30 16.24 19.96 11.47
N SER A 31 16.64 19.94 10.19
CA SER A 31 17.35 21.08 9.58
C SER A 31 16.48 22.34 9.51
N ALA A 32 17.10 23.51 9.51
CA ALA A 32 16.37 24.77 9.39
C ALA A 32 15.54 24.84 8.11
N ASN A 33 16.03 24.27 7.01
CA ASN A 33 15.30 24.24 5.73
C ASN A 33 14.00 23.40 5.84
N LEU A 34 14.09 22.28 6.56
CA LEU A 34 12.95 21.39 6.76
C LEU A 34 11.88 22.09 7.61
N GLN A 35 12.29 22.72 8.70
CA GLN A 35 11.39 23.51 9.55
C GLN A 35 10.76 24.68 8.78
N GLU A 36 11.53 25.41 7.97
CA GLU A 36 11.02 26.52 7.15
C GLU A 36 10.01 26.03 6.09
N ALA A 37 10.26 24.87 5.49
CA ALA A 37 9.34 24.26 4.54
C ALA A 37 7.99 23.91 5.21
N PHE A 38 8.05 23.31 6.39
CA PHE A 38 6.86 23.02 7.19
C PHE A 38 6.12 24.30 7.59
N ASP A 39 6.80 25.28 8.19
CA ASP A 39 6.18 26.53 8.65
C ASP A 39 5.55 27.33 7.49
N THR A 40 6.15 27.25 6.29
CA THR A 40 5.61 27.88 5.08
C THR A 40 4.30 27.23 4.64
N ARG A 41 4.22 25.92 4.71
CA ARG A 41 3.04 25.16 4.28
C ARG A 41 1.92 25.18 5.33
N TYR A 42 2.30 25.15 6.62
CA TYR A 42 1.37 25.06 7.76
C TYR A 42 1.57 26.27 8.73
N PRO A 43 1.34 27.50 8.29
CA PRO A 43 1.70 28.70 9.06
C PRO A 43 0.91 28.89 10.36
N ASN A 44 -0.17 28.15 10.54
CA ASN A 44 -1.01 28.22 11.75
C ASN A 44 -0.69 27.13 12.77
N VAL A 45 0.17 26.19 12.43
CA VAL A 45 0.59 25.11 13.32
C VAL A 45 1.68 25.62 14.25
N SER A 46 1.46 25.49 15.54
CA SER A 46 2.40 25.99 16.56
C SER A 46 3.30 24.91 17.15
N ARG A 47 2.97 23.65 16.91
CA ARG A 47 3.69 22.51 17.45
C ARG A 47 3.71 21.41 16.40
N VAL A 48 4.91 20.87 16.16
CA VAL A 48 5.17 19.74 15.30
C VAL A 48 6.11 18.78 16.01
N ASP A 49 5.81 17.51 15.92
CA ASP A 49 6.73 16.45 16.36
C ASP A 49 7.29 15.77 15.09
N TRP A 50 8.62 15.58 15.03
CA TRP A 50 9.29 15.07 13.85
C TRP A 50 9.78 13.66 14.09
N GLU A 51 9.61 12.80 13.09
CA GLU A 51 10.19 11.47 13.04
C GLU A 51 10.93 11.26 11.72
N GLN A 52 12.01 10.47 11.73
CA GLN A 52 12.65 10.05 10.48
C GLN A 52 12.12 8.68 10.09
N LYS A 53 11.48 8.60 8.94
CA LYS A 53 10.94 7.39 8.34
C LYS A 53 11.72 7.08 7.05
N GLY A 54 12.67 6.16 7.15
CA GLY A 54 13.55 5.84 6.03
C GLY A 54 14.33 7.04 5.51
N GLN A 55 14.11 7.42 4.26
CA GLN A 55 14.74 8.58 3.63
C GLN A 55 13.95 9.88 3.79
N PHE A 56 12.78 9.84 4.44
CA PHE A 56 11.91 10.99 4.64
C PHE A 56 11.86 11.45 6.09
N TYR A 57 11.29 12.61 6.28
CA TYR A 57 10.92 13.16 7.57
C TYR A 57 9.41 13.31 7.62
N GLU A 58 8.80 12.69 8.61
CA GLU A 58 7.39 12.84 8.94
C GLU A 58 7.23 13.91 9.99
N ALA A 59 6.30 14.82 9.75
CA ALA A 59 5.87 15.86 10.67
C ALA A 59 4.48 15.50 11.18
N GLU A 60 4.37 15.12 12.45
CA GLU A 60 3.08 14.98 13.12
C GLU A 60 2.64 16.30 13.75
N PHE A 61 1.42 16.72 13.48
CA PHE A 61 0.89 17.97 14.01
C PHE A 61 -0.63 17.94 14.13
N ALA A 62 -1.16 18.76 15.05
CA ALA A 62 -2.59 18.95 15.17
C ALA A 62 -3.02 20.24 14.45
N ASP A 63 -4.04 20.14 13.61
CA ASP A 63 -4.74 21.28 13.04
C ASP A 63 -6.26 21.08 13.17
N ASN A 64 -6.96 22.15 13.61
CA ASN A 64 -8.41 22.14 13.84
C ASN A 64 -8.92 21.02 14.77
N GLY A 65 -8.04 20.43 15.59
CA GLY A 65 -8.36 19.37 16.55
C GLY A 65 -8.21 17.95 16.01
N TYR A 66 -7.70 17.82 14.80
CA TYR A 66 -7.36 16.54 14.16
C TYR A 66 -5.84 16.37 14.09
N GLU A 67 -5.38 15.13 14.16
CA GLU A 67 -3.98 14.77 13.96
C GLU A 67 -3.73 14.64 12.46
N ASN A 68 -2.59 15.19 12.00
CA ASN A 68 -2.21 15.14 10.60
C ASN A 68 -0.75 14.78 10.50
N LYS A 69 -0.37 14.16 9.39
CA LYS A 69 1.01 13.79 9.09
C LYS A 69 1.43 14.39 7.76
N ALA A 70 2.59 15.04 7.71
CA ALA A 70 3.14 15.56 6.48
C ALA A 70 4.56 15.05 6.26
N TRP A 71 4.84 14.63 5.03
CA TRP A 71 6.09 14.00 4.66
C TRP A 71 6.96 14.92 3.82
N PHE A 72 8.24 14.97 4.15
CA PHE A 72 9.21 15.82 3.48
C PHE A 72 10.48 15.05 3.16
N THR A 73 11.14 15.42 2.05
CA THR A 73 12.52 14.99 1.81
C THR A 73 13.49 15.69 2.77
N PRO A 74 14.73 15.18 2.95
CA PRO A 74 15.77 15.86 3.75
C PRO A 74 16.06 17.30 3.33
N ASP A 75 15.83 17.64 2.04
CA ASP A 75 16.03 18.97 1.49
C ASP A 75 14.81 19.92 1.70
N GLY A 76 13.78 19.44 2.41
CA GLY A 76 12.59 20.23 2.70
C GLY A 76 11.56 20.27 1.55
N VAL A 77 11.63 19.34 0.60
CA VAL A 77 10.59 19.22 -0.42
C VAL A 77 9.42 18.45 0.17
N TRP A 78 8.24 19.07 0.18
CA TRP A 78 7.01 18.41 0.58
C TRP A 78 6.63 17.29 -0.39
N VAL A 79 6.21 16.16 0.15
CA VAL A 79 5.86 14.95 -0.61
C VAL A 79 4.38 14.65 -0.56
N MET A 80 3.83 14.54 0.63
CA MET A 80 2.40 14.29 0.84
C MET A 80 1.94 14.80 2.21
N THR A 81 0.64 14.86 2.40
CA THR A 81 0.02 15.10 3.70
C THR A 81 -1.21 14.22 3.83
N GLU A 82 -1.29 13.54 4.93
CA GLU A 82 -2.44 12.79 5.41
C GLU A 82 -3.17 13.67 6.44
N TYR A 83 -4.45 13.88 6.21
CA TYR A 83 -5.32 14.66 7.07
C TYR A 83 -6.40 13.74 7.64
N ASP A 84 -6.42 13.55 8.94
CA ASP A 84 -7.59 12.99 9.62
C ASP A 84 -8.77 13.95 9.46
N ILE A 85 -9.84 13.48 8.87
CA ILE A 85 -11.04 14.27 8.60
C ILE A 85 -12.30 13.53 9.04
N PRO A 86 -13.33 14.25 9.54
CA PRO A 86 -14.63 13.62 9.77
C PRO A 86 -15.24 13.10 8.47
N PHE A 87 -15.92 11.95 8.51
CA PHE A 87 -16.66 11.40 7.37
C PHE A 87 -17.55 12.44 6.65
N ALA A 88 -18.11 13.39 7.37
CA ALA A 88 -18.93 14.45 6.79
C ALA A 88 -18.16 15.47 5.92
N GLN A 89 -16.83 15.48 5.97
CA GLN A 89 -15.97 16.32 5.13
C GLN A 89 -15.53 15.63 3.84
N LEU A 90 -15.78 14.34 3.70
CA LEU A 90 -15.60 13.65 2.42
C LEU A 90 -16.42 14.33 1.29
N PRO A 91 -15.93 14.31 0.05
CA PRO A 91 -16.75 14.68 -1.11
C PRO A 91 -18.07 13.91 -1.12
N GLN A 92 -19.14 14.55 -1.56
CA GLN A 92 -20.47 13.92 -1.60
C GLN A 92 -20.46 12.65 -2.46
N THR A 93 -19.68 12.64 -3.52
CA THR A 93 -19.47 11.48 -4.42
C THR A 93 -18.91 10.27 -3.67
N VAL A 94 -17.89 10.48 -2.82
CA VAL A 94 -17.30 9.43 -1.97
C VAL A 94 -18.30 8.94 -0.91
N GLN A 95 -18.98 9.88 -0.22
CA GLN A 95 -20.00 9.52 0.76
C GLN A 95 -21.14 8.68 0.15
N ASP A 96 -21.58 9.02 -1.06
CA ASP A 96 -22.67 8.32 -1.73
C ASP A 96 -22.20 6.94 -2.22
N ALA A 97 -20.98 6.84 -2.75
CA ALA A 97 -20.36 5.58 -3.15
C ALA A 97 -20.22 4.64 -1.94
N PHE A 98 -19.68 5.11 -0.82
CA PHE A 98 -19.57 4.33 0.41
C PHE A 98 -20.95 3.84 0.91
N LYS A 99 -21.94 4.75 1.02
CA LYS A 99 -23.27 4.43 1.53
C LYS A 99 -24.05 3.44 0.67
N THR A 100 -23.69 3.29 -0.60
CA THR A 100 -24.30 2.33 -1.53
C THR A 100 -23.44 1.10 -1.79
N GLY A 101 -22.20 1.09 -1.30
CA GLY A 101 -21.23 0.02 -1.48
C GLY A 101 -21.44 -1.18 -0.55
N ALA A 102 -20.57 -2.17 -0.69
CA ALA A 102 -20.59 -3.41 0.09
C ALA A 102 -20.42 -3.18 1.61
N TYR A 103 -19.72 -2.14 1.97
CA TYR A 103 -19.35 -1.79 3.35
C TYR A 103 -20.28 -0.76 4.02
N ALA A 104 -21.40 -0.40 3.39
CA ALA A 104 -22.35 0.62 3.87
C ALA A 104 -22.91 0.39 5.30
N SER A 105 -22.88 -0.88 5.75
CA SER A 105 -23.36 -1.26 7.09
C SER A 105 -22.24 -1.43 8.12
N TRP A 106 -20.98 -1.25 7.71
CA TRP A 106 -19.82 -1.38 8.60
C TRP A 106 -19.63 -0.08 9.41
N ARG A 107 -19.00 -0.18 10.55
CA ARG A 107 -18.62 1.00 11.34
C ARG A 107 -17.44 1.68 10.66
N VAL A 108 -17.55 2.94 10.39
CA VAL A 108 -16.39 3.76 10.00
C VAL A 108 -15.59 4.02 11.26
N ASP A 109 -14.31 3.70 11.24
CA ASP A 109 -13.39 3.91 12.34
C ASP A 109 -12.59 5.19 12.13
N ASP A 110 -11.96 5.31 10.99
CA ASP A 110 -11.18 6.48 10.63
C ASP A 110 -11.42 6.93 9.18
N VAL A 111 -11.05 8.16 8.86
CA VAL A 111 -11.16 8.72 7.52
C VAL A 111 -10.01 9.68 7.24
N ASP A 112 -9.20 9.35 6.24
CA ASP A 112 -8.10 10.18 5.80
C ASP A 112 -8.34 10.81 4.44
N LYS A 113 -7.84 12.03 4.31
CA LYS A 113 -7.62 12.70 3.04
C LYS A 113 -6.13 12.78 2.79
N ILE A 114 -5.65 12.17 1.73
CA ILE A 114 -4.24 12.19 1.35
C ILE A 114 -4.04 13.10 0.15
N GLU A 115 -3.25 14.16 0.34
CA GLU A 115 -2.80 15.06 -0.73
C GLU A 115 -1.37 14.71 -1.11
N LYS A 116 -1.09 14.50 -2.40
CA LYS A 116 0.25 14.18 -2.92
C LYS A 116 0.83 15.33 -3.77
N THR A 117 2.14 15.33 -3.97
CA THR A 117 2.89 16.37 -4.71
C THR A 117 2.40 16.58 -6.15
N ASP A 118 1.83 15.55 -6.76
CA ASP A 118 1.29 15.59 -8.13
C ASP A 118 -0.12 16.17 -8.23
N ALA A 119 -0.60 16.78 -7.16
CA ALA A 119 -1.95 17.29 -7.00
C ALA A 119 -3.04 16.20 -7.03
N SER A 120 -2.69 14.92 -6.91
CA SER A 120 -3.68 13.87 -6.68
C SER A 120 -4.20 13.94 -5.24
N VAL A 121 -5.48 13.66 -5.08
CA VAL A 121 -6.15 13.55 -3.78
C VAL A 121 -6.87 12.23 -3.75
N ILE A 122 -6.63 11.45 -2.73
CA ILE A 122 -7.35 10.22 -2.43
C ILE A 122 -7.99 10.30 -1.04
N TYR A 123 -9.00 9.50 -0.81
CA TYR A 123 -9.71 9.41 0.46
C TYR A 123 -9.70 7.96 0.92
N VAL A 124 -9.28 7.75 2.14
CA VAL A 124 -9.23 6.43 2.77
C VAL A 124 -10.30 6.37 3.84
N ILE A 125 -11.06 5.29 3.87
CA ILE A 125 -12.08 5.05 4.89
C ILE A 125 -11.76 3.72 5.55
N GLU A 126 -11.36 3.75 6.81
CA GLU A 126 -11.25 2.56 7.63
C GLU A 126 -12.62 2.12 8.11
N VAL A 127 -12.91 0.83 7.92
CA VAL A 127 -14.19 0.24 8.33
C VAL A 127 -14.00 -1.05 9.10
N GLU A 128 -14.79 -1.23 10.14
CA GLU A 128 -14.75 -2.46 10.92
C GLU A 128 -16.11 -3.16 11.02
N SER A 129 -16.08 -4.49 11.13
CA SER A 129 -17.25 -5.31 11.45
C SER A 129 -16.82 -6.58 12.18
N GLY A 130 -17.01 -6.60 13.49
CA GLY A 130 -16.57 -7.69 14.37
C GLY A 130 -15.05 -7.72 14.51
N GLU A 131 -14.39 -8.74 13.97
CA GLU A 131 -12.92 -8.91 13.98
C GLU A 131 -12.31 -8.58 12.62
N LYS A 132 -13.07 -8.01 11.70
CA LYS A 132 -12.60 -7.66 10.36
C LYS A 132 -12.47 -6.15 10.24
N GLU A 133 -11.34 -5.71 9.76
CA GLU A 133 -11.00 -4.34 9.44
C GLU A 133 -10.59 -4.26 7.98
N TYR A 134 -11.09 -3.25 7.27
CA TYR A 134 -10.74 -2.99 5.87
C TYR A 134 -10.51 -1.51 5.68
N GLU A 135 -9.59 -1.21 4.79
CA GLU A 135 -9.37 0.12 4.26
C GLU A 135 -9.90 0.21 2.84
N LEU A 136 -10.62 1.28 2.60
CA LEU A 136 -11.29 1.55 1.34
C LEU A 136 -10.74 2.85 0.77
N THR A 137 -9.96 2.77 -0.30
CA THR A 137 -9.41 3.96 -0.97
C THR A 137 -10.32 4.41 -2.11
N TYR A 138 -10.71 5.68 -2.07
CA TYR A 138 -11.57 6.31 -3.06
C TYR A 138 -10.87 7.46 -3.78
N LEU A 139 -11.17 7.63 -5.07
CA LEU A 139 -10.94 8.87 -5.79
C LEU A 139 -12.04 9.90 -5.43
N GLU A 140 -11.78 11.18 -5.68
CA GLU A 140 -12.71 12.28 -5.39
C GLU A 140 -14.07 12.14 -6.10
N ASP A 141 -14.11 11.44 -7.23
CA ASP A 141 -15.35 11.15 -7.98
C ASP A 141 -16.20 10.02 -7.38
N GLY A 142 -15.74 9.38 -6.30
CA GLY A 142 -16.37 8.26 -5.63
C GLY A 142 -16.01 6.88 -6.19
N THR A 143 -15.07 6.79 -7.11
CA THR A 143 -14.57 5.50 -7.59
C THR A 143 -13.78 4.82 -6.46
N LEU A 144 -14.22 3.64 -6.02
CA LEU A 144 -13.44 2.77 -5.13
C LEU A 144 -12.33 2.13 -5.96
N ILE A 145 -11.09 2.38 -5.56
CA ILE A 145 -9.91 1.94 -6.32
C ILE A 145 -9.11 0.86 -5.59
N ARG A 146 -9.27 0.74 -4.28
CA ARG A 146 -8.55 -0.24 -3.44
C ARG A 146 -9.44 -0.69 -2.29
N GLU A 147 -9.31 -1.95 -1.93
CA GLU A 147 -9.98 -2.60 -0.80
C GLU A 147 -8.98 -3.57 -0.17
N GLU A 148 -8.51 -3.31 1.02
CA GLU A 148 -7.51 -4.12 1.70
C GLU A 148 -7.89 -4.44 3.14
N ALA A 149 -7.43 -5.63 3.61
CA ALA A 149 -7.70 -6.14 4.96
C ALA A 149 -6.55 -5.84 5.91
N GLU A 150 -6.09 -4.72 6.08
CA GLU A 150 -5.04 -4.14 6.92
C GLU A 150 -4.11 -3.21 6.13
N TRP A 151 -3.94 -2.04 6.66
CA TRP A 151 -3.05 -1.02 6.09
C TRP A 151 -1.62 -1.18 6.62
N GLY A 152 -0.64 -1.07 5.73
CA GLY A 152 0.76 -0.88 6.07
C GLY A 152 1.16 0.59 6.04
N GLU A 153 2.21 0.98 6.78
CA GLU A 153 2.77 2.33 6.67
C GLU A 153 3.23 2.58 5.22
N HIS A 154 2.65 3.58 4.55
CA HIS A 154 3.11 4.01 3.24
C HIS A 154 4.39 4.80 3.36
N THR A 155 5.45 4.32 2.70
CA THR A 155 6.68 5.09 2.55
C THR A 155 6.66 5.82 1.22
N PRO A 156 6.57 7.16 1.20
CA PRO A 156 6.51 7.91 -0.05
C PRO A 156 7.81 7.82 -0.84
N VAL A 157 7.73 7.95 -2.16
CA VAL A 157 8.86 7.97 -3.08
C VAL A 157 9.33 9.40 -3.32
N THR A 158 10.62 9.60 -3.65
CA THR A 158 11.11 10.95 -3.95
C THR A 158 10.39 11.57 -5.17
N PRO A 159 10.11 12.87 -5.18
CA PRO A 159 9.36 13.52 -6.27
C PRO A 159 9.95 13.29 -7.67
N GLY A 160 11.27 13.22 -7.80
CA GLY A 160 11.94 12.94 -9.07
C GLY A 160 11.67 11.53 -9.58
N GLN A 161 11.80 10.52 -8.72
CA GLN A 161 11.52 9.13 -9.04
C GLN A 161 10.02 8.93 -9.32
N THR A 162 9.15 9.58 -8.56
CA THR A 162 7.70 9.57 -8.80
C THR A 162 7.36 10.02 -10.22
N SER A 163 7.96 11.11 -10.71
CA SER A 163 7.71 11.61 -12.07
C SER A 163 8.18 10.64 -13.15
N GLU A 164 9.38 10.05 -12.98
CA GLU A 164 9.94 9.08 -13.93
C GLU A 164 9.08 7.82 -13.99
N VAL A 165 8.72 7.26 -12.84
CA VAL A 165 7.88 6.06 -12.72
C VAL A 165 6.51 6.27 -13.37
N LYS A 166 5.86 7.42 -13.16
CA LYS A 166 4.57 7.75 -13.78
C LYS A 166 4.63 7.73 -15.32
N GLU A 167 5.69 8.25 -15.90
CA GLU A 167 5.88 8.21 -17.35
C GLU A 167 6.13 6.77 -17.86
N LEU A 168 6.86 5.95 -17.09
CA LEU A 168 7.07 4.54 -17.42
C LEU A 168 5.77 3.74 -17.36
N VAL A 169 4.99 3.93 -16.29
CA VAL A 169 3.66 3.30 -16.15
C VAL A 169 2.74 3.72 -17.28
N LYS A 170 2.65 5.03 -17.57
CA LYS A 170 1.81 5.56 -18.65
C LYS A 170 2.21 5.02 -20.02
N THR A 171 3.49 4.77 -20.24
CA THR A 171 3.98 4.19 -21.48
C THR A 171 3.54 2.74 -21.63
N LYS A 172 3.59 1.95 -20.55
CA LYS A 172 3.23 0.53 -20.56
C LYS A 172 1.72 0.32 -20.41
N TYR A 173 1.07 1.11 -19.57
CA TYR A 173 -0.35 1.03 -19.24
C TYR A 173 -1.04 2.40 -19.44
N PRO A 174 -1.29 2.83 -20.69
CA PRO A 174 -1.72 4.19 -21.01
C PRO A 174 -3.12 4.55 -20.47
N GLN A 175 -3.92 3.58 -20.07
CA GLN A 175 -5.27 3.78 -19.52
C GLN A 175 -5.34 3.51 -18.01
N ALA A 176 -4.22 3.12 -17.40
CA ALA A 176 -4.20 2.82 -15.97
C ALA A 176 -4.28 4.08 -15.12
N VAL A 177 -4.96 3.95 -13.99
CA VAL A 177 -4.91 4.91 -12.89
C VAL A 177 -3.86 4.43 -11.91
N ILE A 178 -2.90 5.27 -11.56
CA ILE A 178 -1.92 4.96 -10.51
C ILE A 178 -2.62 5.16 -9.17
N LEU A 179 -2.57 4.14 -8.34
CA LEU A 179 -3.20 4.11 -7.01
C LEU A 179 -2.18 4.51 -5.97
N ASP A 180 -1.01 3.88 -6.01
CA ASP A 180 0.08 4.17 -5.10
C ASP A 180 1.46 3.99 -5.74
N ILE A 181 2.50 4.54 -5.10
CA ILE A 181 3.90 4.43 -5.51
C ILE A 181 4.73 4.31 -4.25
N GLU A 182 5.37 3.17 -4.04
CA GLU A 182 6.17 2.88 -2.86
C GLU A 182 7.61 2.53 -3.20
N GLU A 183 8.52 2.78 -2.26
CA GLU A 183 9.92 2.35 -2.37
C GLU A 183 10.06 0.95 -1.75
N GLU A 184 10.32 -0.01 -2.60
CA GLU A 184 10.62 -1.38 -2.22
C GLU A 184 12.14 -1.65 -2.24
N LYS A 185 12.58 -2.79 -1.64
CA LYS A 185 14.00 -3.19 -1.58
C LYS A 185 14.67 -3.18 -2.95
N GLY A 186 15.34 -2.08 -3.28
CA GLY A 186 16.13 -1.89 -4.51
C GLY A 186 15.30 -1.51 -5.74
N GLY A 187 14.10 -1.01 -5.55
CA GLY A 187 13.24 -0.55 -6.62
C GLY A 187 12.04 0.26 -6.16
N ILE A 188 11.08 0.37 -7.03
CA ILE A 188 9.82 1.07 -6.81
C ILE A 188 8.69 0.14 -7.23
N GLU A 189 7.74 -0.06 -6.35
CA GLU A 189 6.47 -0.69 -6.65
C GLU A 189 5.41 0.36 -6.94
N VAL A 190 4.59 0.10 -7.94
CA VAL A 190 3.50 0.97 -8.35
C VAL A 190 2.23 0.17 -8.42
N GLU A 191 1.30 0.48 -7.58
CA GLU A 191 -0.05 -0.04 -7.72
C GLU A 191 -0.83 0.73 -8.78
N ILE A 192 -1.51 0.01 -9.64
CA ILE A 192 -2.34 0.57 -10.70
C ILE A 192 -3.70 -0.12 -10.78
N SER A 193 -4.72 0.64 -11.17
CA SER A 193 -5.97 0.06 -11.70
C SER A 193 -5.95 0.14 -13.22
N ASP A 194 -5.96 -1.01 -13.89
CA ASP A 194 -5.96 -1.10 -15.34
C ASP A 194 -7.08 -2.05 -15.84
N GLY A 195 -8.03 -1.49 -16.56
CA GLY A 195 -9.19 -2.23 -17.05
C GLY A 195 -10.09 -2.79 -15.92
N GLY A 196 -10.09 -2.17 -14.75
CA GLY A 196 -10.85 -2.60 -13.57
C GLY A 196 -10.16 -3.70 -12.76
N ARG A 197 -8.89 -4.00 -13.06
CA ARG A 197 -8.04 -4.92 -12.29
C ARG A 197 -6.95 -4.15 -11.59
N GLN A 198 -6.76 -4.40 -10.31
CA GLN A 198 -5.63 -3.92 -9.54
C GLN A 198 -4.40 -4.75 -9.90
N LYS A 199 -3.26 -4.08 -10.08
CA LYS A 199 -1.98 -4.68 -10.46
C LYS A 199 -0.84 -3.98 -9.74
N GLU A 200 0.18 -4.72 -9.38
CA GLU A 200 1.44 -4.23 -8.87
C GLU A 200 2.49 -4.25 -9.99
N VAL A 201 3.15 -3.13 -10.21
CA VAL A 201 4.15 -2.96 -11.25
C VAL A 201 5.49 -2.65 -10.60
N TYR A 202 6.43 -3.59 -10.64
CA TYR A 202 7.73 -3.43 -10.02
C TYR A 202 8.79 -2.93 -11.00
N TYR A 203 9.46 -1.84 -10.61
CA TYR A 203 10.60 -1.25 -11.30
C TYR A 203 11.85 -1.37 -10.43
N LYS A 204 12.89 -2.03 -10.95
CA LYS A 204 14.19 -2.08 -10.27
C LYS A 204 14.97 -0.81 -10.52
N LEU A 205 15.52 -0.24 -9.45
CA LEU A 205 16.46 0.88 -9.52
C LEU A 205 17.90 0.34 -9.53
N ALA A 206 18.63 0.58 -10.61
CA ALA A 206 20.04 0.22 -10.71
C ALA A 206 20.81 1.35 -11.41
N ASP A 207 21.88 1.83 -10.77
CA ASP A 207 22.72 2.94 -11.28
C ASP A 207 21.91 4.20 -11.64
N GLY A 208 20.84 4.47 -10.89
CA GLY A 208 19.95 5.62 -11.11
C GLY A 208 18.96 5.44 -12.27
N VAL A 209 18.82 4.24 -12.84
CA VAL A 209 17.91 3.93 -13.94
C VAL A 209 16.83 2.96 -13.45
N LEU A 210 15.58 3.33 -13.66
CA LEU A 210 14.43 2.48 -13.41
C LEU A 210 14.18 1.56 -14.62
N SER A 211 14.05 0.27 -14.35
CA SER A 211 13.76 -0.75 -15.37
C SER A 211 12.61 -1.62 -14.92
N TRP A 212 11.55 -1.73 -15.73
CA TRP A 212 10.44 -2.64 -15.45
C TRP A 212 10.92 -4.09 -15.31
N MET A 213 10.48 -4.76 -14.27
CA MET A 213 10.85 -6.15 -13.99
C MET A 213 9.68 -7.09 -14.18
N HIS A 214 8.56 -6.77 -13.57
CA HIS A 214 7.34 -7.57 -13.68
C HIS A 214 6.10 -6.71 -13.36
N THR A 215 4.95 -7.25 -13.74
CA THR A 215 3.65 -6.81 -13.27
C THR A 215 2.93 -8.04 -12.74
N THR A 216 2.37 -7.94 -11.54
CA THR A 216 1.62 -9.03 -10.92
C THR A 216 0.20 -8.60 -10.57
N TYR A 217 -0.69 -9.58 -10.46
CA TYR A 217 -2.04 -9.40 -9.93
C TYR A 217 -2.62 -10.76 -9.52
N GLU A 218 -3.47 -10.73 -8.52
CA GLU A 218 -4.21 -11.90 -8.04
C GLU A 218 -5.26 -12.35 -9.05
N ILE A 219 -5.41 -13.66 -9.18
CA ILE A 219 -6.49 -14.32 -9.94
C ILE A 219 -7.51 -14.85 -8.95
N GLU A 220 -8.66 -14.25 -8.90
CA GLU A 220 -9.73 -14.70 -8.01
C GLU A 220 -10.22 -16.11 -8.38
N GLU A 221 -10.64 -16.92 -7.41
CA GLU A 221 -11.10 -18.30 -7.60
C GLU A 221 -12.20 -18.42 -8.70
N ARG A 222 -13.10 -17.42 -8.79
CA ARG A 222 -14.14 -17.34 -9.83
C ARG A 222 -13.57 -17.28 -11.25
N GLU A 223 -12.32 -16.88 -11.42
CA GLU A 223 -11.62 -16.73 -12.72
C GLU A 223 -10.83 -17.99 -13.10
N TYR A 224 -10.63 -18.95 -12.19
CA TYR A 224 -9.83 -20.15 -12.45
C TYR A 224 -10.28 -20.92 -13.68
N SER A 225 -11.58 -20.89 -13.98
CA SER A 225 -12.13 -21.54 -15.18
C SER A 225 -11.67 -20.90 -16.50
N THR A 226 -11.18 -19.66 -16.47
CA THR A 226 -10.73 -18.88 -17.63
C THR A 226 -9.21 -18.97 -17.87
N LEU A 227 -8.47 -19.52 -16.90
CA LEU A 227 -7.03 -19.71 -16.99
C LEU A 227 -6.64 -20.63 -18.16
N PRO A 228 -5.39 -20.53 -18.66
CA PRO A 228 -4.85 -21.46 -19.65
C PRO A 228 -5.03 -22.92 -19.20
N GLU A 229 -5.29 -23.81 -20.16
CA GLU A 229 -5.57 -25.24 -19.87
C GLU A 229 -4.45 -25.89 -19.04
N GLY A 230 -3.17 -25.57 -19.36
CA GLY A 230 -2.03 -26.10 -18.60
C GLY A 230 -2.03 -25.67 -17.15
N VAL A 231 -2.39 -24.41 -16.87
CA VAL A 231 -2.46 -23.88 -15.50
C VAL A 231 -3.64 -24.52 -14.74
N ARG A 232 -4.80 -24.66 -15.38
CA ARG A 232 -5.97 -25.35 -14.79
C ARG A 232 -5.66 -26.80 -14.44
N GLN A 233 -4.91 -27.49 -15.31
CA GLN A 233 -4.48 -28.86 -15.03
C GLN A 233 -3.51 -28.91 -13.83
N ALA A 234 -2.57 -27.97 -13.75
CA ALA A 234 -1.64 -27.87 -12.62
C ALA A 234 -2.39 -27.63 -11.29
N LEU A 235 -3.38 -26.72 -11.27
CA LEU A 235 -4.24 -26.50 -10.10
C LEU A 235 -4.98 -27.78 -9.69
N ALA A 236 -5.54 -28.51 -10.67
CA ALA A 236 -6.24 -29.78 -10.40
C ALA A 236 -5.29 -30.85 -9.86
N ASP A 237 -4.07 -30.95 -10.36
CA ASP A 237 -3.07 -31.92 -9.90
C ASP A 237 -2.58 -31.58 -8.48
N LEU A 238 -2.38 -30.31 -8.14
CA LEU A 238 -2.03 -29.84 -6.81
C LEU A 238 -3.13 -30.21 -5.80
N SER A 239 -4.37 -29.82 -6.07
CA SER A 239 -5.53 -30.16 -5.24
C SER A 239 -5.73 -31.68 -5.14
N GLY A 240 -5.56 -32.42 -6.24
CA GLY A 240 -5.65 -33.89 -6.29
C GLY A 240 -4.55 -34.58 -5.49
N SER A 241 -3.43 -33.93 -5.23
CA SER A 241 -2.37 -34.42 -4.35
C SER A 241 -2.61 -34.16 -2.86
N GLY A 242 -3.70 -33.47 -2.54
CA GLY A 242 -4.12 -33.16 -1.16
C GLY A 242 -3.53 -31.85 -0.63
N MET A 243 -3.03 -30.98 -1.49
CA MET A 243 -2.68 -29.60 -1.14
C MET A 243 -3.92 -28.70 -1.27
N GLU A 244 -4.08 -27.75 -0.38
CA GLU A 244 -5.06 -26.69 -0.49
C GLU A 244 -4.44 -25.56 -1.30
N VAL A 245 -5.15 -25.06 -2.32
CA VAL A 245 -4.72 -23.89 -3.07
C VAL A 245 -5.29 -22.66 -2.37
N ASP A 246 -4.41 -21.77 -1.91
CA ASP A 246 -4.78 -20.57 -1.21
C ASP A 246 -4.91 -19.40 -2.18
N ASP A 247 -3.82 -19.06 -2.90
CA ASP A 247 -3.80 -17.92 -3.80
C ASP A 247 -3.15 -18.28 -5.15
N VAL A 248 -3.55 -17.55 -6.19
CA VAL A 248 -2.97 -17.67 -7.54
C VAL A 248 -2.68 -16.28 -8.09
N ASP A 249 -1.39 -15.99 -8.29
CA ASP A 249 -0.96 -14.74 -8.90
C ASP A 249 -0.49 -14.96 -10.32
N PHE A 250 -0.83 -14.02 -11.18
CA PHE A 250 -0.24 -13.92 -12.51
C PHE A 250 0.96 -13.00 -12.51
N PHE A 251 2.03 -13.41 -13.17
CA PHE A 251 3.24 -12.60 -13.38
C PHE A 251 3.49 -12.39 -14.88
N GLU A 252 3.48 -11.13 -15.28
CA GLU A 252 3.96 -10.67 -16.59
C GLU A 252 5.44 -10.26 -16.45
N THR A 253 6.33 -10.81 -17.28
CA THR A 253 7.76 -10.46 -17.28
C THR A 253 8.28 -10.30 -18.70
N GLU A 254 9.49 -9.72 -18.87
CA GLU A 254 10.14 -9.62 -20.18
C GLU A 254 10.44 -10.98 -20.84
N THR A 255 10.64 -12.02 -20.04
CA THR A 255 11.04 -13.35 -20.51
C THR A 255 9.89 -14.32 -20.71
N GLY A 256 8.66 -13.90 -20.37
CA GLY A 256 7.44 -14.68 -20.48
C GLY A 256 6.61 -14.64 -19.21
N ASN A 257 5.36 -15.04 -19.32
CA ASN A 257 4.41 -15.02 -18.23
C ASN A 257 4.41 -16.34 -17.48
N TYR A 258 4.08 -16.26 -16.19
CA TYR A 258 3.89 -17.44 -15.35
C TYR A 258 2.88 -17.14 -14.25
N TYR A 259 2.48 -18.20 -13.53
CA TYR A 259 1.60 -18.14 -12.37
C TYR A 259 2.36 -18.58 -11.13
N ARG A 260 2.23 -17.86 -10.05
CA ARG A 260 2.61 -18.28 -8.70
C ARG A 260 1.36 -18.82 -8.03
N ILE A 261 1.42 -20.04 -7.54
CA ILE A 261 0.33 -20.68 -6.84
C ILE A 261 0.80 -20.89 -5.40
N GLU A 262 0.11 -20.30 -4.45
CA GLU A 262 0.31 -20.58 -3.04
C GLU A 262 -0.51 -21.79 -2.66
N VAL A 263 0.12 -22.75 -2.00
CA VAL A 263 -0.53 -23.97 -1.55
C VAL A 263 -0.16 -24.29 -0.11
N GLU A 264 -1.15 -24.71 0.68
CA GLU A 264 -0.90 -25.29 1.98
C GLU A 264 -0.66 -26.82 1.84
N ASP A 265 0.52 -27.30 2.25
CA ASP A 265 0.85 -28.72 2.34
C ASP A 265 1.17 -29.09 3.79
N ARG A 266 0.24 -29.79 4.45
CA ARG A 266 0.38 -30.26 5.84
C ARG A 266 0.63 -29.15 6.85
N GLY A 267 0.01 -27.99 6.67
CA GLY A 267 0.14 -26.83 7.55
C GLY A 267 1.38 -25.99 7.29
N ALA A 268 1.95 -26.08 6.09
CA ALA A 268 3.06 -25.24 5.63
C ALA A 268 2.76 -24.67 4.25
N ASP A 269 2.89 -23.37 4.13
CA ASP A 269 2.70 -22.66 2.87
C ASP A 269 3.89 -22.84 1.95
N LYS A 270 3.62 -23.06 0.67
CA LYS A 270 4.60 -23.27 -0.38
C LYS A 270 4.18 -22.56 -1.65
N TYR A 271 5.16 -22.08 -2.41
CA TYR A 271 4.94 -21.49 -3.72
C TYR A 271 5.31 -22.47 -4.83
N VAL A 272 4.39 -22.65 -5.77
CA VAL A 272 4.59 -23.40 -7.01
C VAL A 272 4.50 -22.43 -8.18
N TYR A 273 5.46 -22.48 -9.09
CA TYR A 273 5.52 -21.60 -10.26
C TYR A 273 5.19 -22.38 -11.51
N VAL A 274 4.25 -21.92 -12.30
CA VAL A 274 3.70 -22.65 -13.45
C VAL A 274 3.68 -21.73 -14.67
N ALA A 275 4.29 -22.14 -15.78
CA ALA A 275 4.17 -21.44 -17.05
C ALA A 275 2.73 -21.59 -17.62
N GLU A 276 2.34 -20.76 -18.56
CA GLU A 276 1.01 -20.81 -19.21
C GLU A 276 0.70 -22.17 -19.86
N ASN A 277 1.73 -22.91 -20.30
CA ASN A 277 1.59 -24.25 -20.87
C ASN A 277 1.46 -25.38 -19.81
N GLY A 278 1.49 -25.03 -18.53
CA GLY A 278 1.41 -25.97 -17.39
C GLY A 278 2.74 -26.56 -16.94
N GLU A 279 3.86 -26.13 -17.55
CA GLU A 279 5.19 -26.57 -17.12
C GLU A 279 5.53 -25.98 -15.75
N MET A 280 5.93 -26.86 -14.80
CA MET A 280 6.42 -26.43 -13.50
C MET A 280 7.79 -25.77 -13.65
N LEU A 281 7.90 -24.53 -13.28
CA LEU A 281 9.13 -23.76 -13.34
C LEU A 281 9.98 -24.02 -12.10
N GLN A 282 11.22 -24.49 -12.29
CA GLN A 282 12.21 -24.53 -11.21
C GLN A 282 12.82 -23.14 -11.03
N MET A 283 12.16 -22.29 -10.29
CA MET A 283 12.80 -21.04 -9.86
C MET A 283 13.85 -21.37 -8.79
N LYS A 284 15.11 -21.08 -9.10
CA LYS A 284 16.10 -20.91 -8.05
C LYS A 284 15.63 -19.69 -7.25
N LEU A 285 15.10 -19.93 -6.04
CA LEU A 285 14.90 -18.87 -5.07
C LEU A 285 16.24 -18.15 -4.90
N LYS A 286 16.41 -17.02 -5.58
CA LYS A 286 17.36 -16.03 -5.12
C LYS A 286 16.76 -15.53 -3.83
N ASN A 287 17.35 -15.99 -2.71
CA ASN A 287 17.07 -15.45 -1.40
C ASN A 287 17.23 -13.94 -1.49
N TYR A 288 16.09 -13.24 -1.57
CA TYR A 288 16.03 -11.83 -1.20
C TYR A 288 16.11 -11.80 0.33
N ALA A 289 17.35 -11.81 0.85
CA ALA A 289 17.67 -11.60 2.25
C ALA A 289 18.19 -10.17 2.41
#